data_0c789733a7c21147b1174133e11720b4
#
_entry.id   0c789733a7c21147b1174133e11720b4
#
_cell.length_a   1.000
_cell.length_b   1.000
_cell.length_c   1.000
_cell.angle_alpha   90.00
_cell.angle_beta   90.00
_cell.angle_gamma   90.00
#
_symmetry.space_group_name_H-M   'P 1'
#
loop_
_entity.id
_entity.type
_entity.pdbx_description
1 polymer ?
#
loop_
_entity_poly.entity_id
_entity_poly.type
_entity_poly.pdbx_seq_one_letter_code
_entity_poly.pdbx_strand_id
1 'polypeptide(L)'
;LILSPKDKKFIILRIAEALRGRKGEILSANEKDLAVFSKGEALRDRLLLDNKRFDALCASLEQIAHLDDPVGKVLAGWVNEAGLKIEKVSVPLGVVCVIYEARPAISAELVALLLKSSNGGVLKGGSEAKNTNLAIFECVKDTLKDYDLEHCFLILNDRATLNELLQMSEFIDLVIPRGSSAMIE
;
A
#
# COMPACT_ATOMS: atom_id res chain seq x y z
N LEU A 1 7.01 12.25 -3.09
CA LEU A 1 6.67 11.98 -4.49
C LEU A 1 6.07 13.23 -5.14
N ILE A 2 6.72 13.73 -6.21
CA ILE A 2 6.22 14.88 -6.99
C ILE A 2 5.68 14.34 -8.31
N LEU A 3 4.41 13.97 -8.32
CA LEU A 3 3.72 13.42 -9.49
C LEU A 3 2.44 14.22 -9.77
N SER A 4 2.11 14.41 -11.04
CA SER A 4 0.81 14.97 -11.41
C SER A 4 -0.34 14.00 -11.09
N PRO A 5 -1.57 14.48 -10.87
CA PRO A 5 -2.73 13.61 -10.68
C PRO A 5 -2.94 12.61 -11.84
N LYS A 6 -2.57 13.02 -13.06
CA LYS A 6 -2.65 12.20 -14.27
C LYS A 6 -1.62 11.06 -14.23
N ASP A 7 -0.38 11.35 -13.83
CA ASP A 7 0.68 10.35 -13.75
C ASP A 7 0.38 9.32 -12.65
N LYS A 8 -0.07 9.76 -11.46
CA LYS A 8 -0.51 8.87 -10.38
C LYS A 8 -1.59 7.90 -10.86
N LYS A 9 -2.63 8.42 -11.53
CA LYS A 9 -3.70 7.59 -12.10
C LYS A 9 -3.14 6.57 -13.08
N PHE A 10 -2.29 7.02 -14.00
CA PHE A 10 -1.71 6.17 -15.04
C PHE A 10 -0.86 5.05 -14.45
N ILE A 11 0.03 5.36 -13.48
CA ILE A 11 0.90 4.38 -12.83
C ILE A 11 0.07 3.32 -12.08
N ILE A 12 -0.97 3.73 -11.34
CA ILE A 12 -1.84 2.80 -10.62
C ILE A 12 -2.56 1.84 -11.59
N LEU A 13 -3.02 2.33 -12.74
CA LEU A 13 -3.61 1.48 -13.78
C LEU A 13 -2.60 0.50 -14.39
N ARG A 14 -1.34 0.94 -14.59
CA ARG A 14 -0.25 0.05 -15.04
C ARG A 14 0.06 -1.04 -14.02
N ILE A 15 0.02 -0.73 -12.73
CA ILE A 15 0.16 -1.74 -11.66
C ILE A 15 -0.97 -2.78 -11.76
N ALA A 16 -2.23 -2.35 -11.94
CA ALA A 16 -3.36 -3.26 -12.07
C ALA A 16 -3.22 -4.19 -13.31
N GLU A 17 -2.74 -3.65 -14.43
CA GLU A 17 -2.46 -4.41 -15.65
C GLU A 17 -1.33 -5.42 -15.45
N ALA A 18 -0.22 -5.01 -14.84
CA ALA A 18 0.92 -5.87 -14.54
C ALA A 18 0.55 -7.03 -13.62
N LEU A 19 -0.26 -6.78 -12.59
CA LEU A 19 -0.78 -7.83 -11.72
C LEU A 19 -1.62 -8.85 -12.51
N ARG A 20 -2.48 -8.41 -13.41
CA ARG A 20 -3.24 -9.32 -14.28
C ARG A 20 -2.31 -10.20 -15.14
N GLY A 21 -1.24 -9.62 -15.67
CA GLY A 21 -0.24 -10.36 -16.42
C GLY A 21 0.49 -11.44 -15.62
N ARG A 22 0.63 -11.25 -14.30
CA ARG A 22 1.27 -12.21 -13.37
C ARG A 22 0.28 -12.98 -12.48
N LYS A 23 -1.02 -13.01 -12.84
CA LYS A 23 -2.08 -13.66 -12.04
C LYS A 23 -1.72 -15.09 -11.63
N GLY A 24 -1.25 -15.91 -12.57
CA GLY A 24 -0.90 -17.32 -12.28
C GLY A 24 0.23 -17.47 -11.27
N GLU A 25 1.27 -16.64 -11.36
CA GLU A 25 2.39 -16.60 -10.41
C GLU A 25 1.92 -16.23 -9.00
N ILE A 26 1.08 -15.19 -8.90
CA ILE A 26 0.57 -14.69 -7.61
C ILE A 26 -0.37 -15.71 -6.96
N LEU A 27 -1.25 -16.35 -7.73
CA LEU A 27 -2.13 -17.39 -7.20
C LEU A 27 -1.34 -18.63 -6.74
N SER A 28 -0.32 -19.04 -7.48
CA SER A 28 0.59 -20.11 -7.06
C SER A 28 1.36 -19.78 -5.78
N ALA A 29 1.78 -18.52 -5.61
CA ALA A 29 2.39 -18.07 -4.36
C ALA A 29 1.39 -18.13 -3.18
N ASN A 30 0.11 -17.83 -3.42
CA ASN A 30 -0.93 -17.97 -2.40
C ASN A 30 -1.20 -19.43 -2.03
N GLU A 31 -1.19 -20.34 -2.99
CA GLU A 31 -1.30 -21.77 -2.71
C GLU A 31 -0.19 -22.28 -1.78
N LYS A 32 1.06 -21.78 -1.95
CA LYS A 32 2.18 -22.11 -1.05
C LYS A 32 1.94 -21.61 0.38
N ASP A 33 1.41 -20.39 0.54
CA ASP A 33 1.04 -19.87 1.86
C ASP A 33 -0.07 -20.69 2.50
N LEU A 34 -1.11 -21.06 1.73
CA LEU A 34 -2.23 -21.87 2.19
C LEU A 34 -1.84 -23.31 2.57
N ALA A 35 -0.84 -23.88 1.89
CA ALA A 35 -0.39 -25.26 2.14
C ALA A 35 0.25 -25.44 3.52
N VAL A 36 0.90 -24.40 4.04
CA VAL A 36 1.59 -24.42 5.36
C VAL A 36 0.74 -23.81 6.48
N PHE A 37 -0.44 -23.28 6.16
CA PHE A 37 -1.28 -22.56 7.11
C PHE A 37 -2.12 -23.52 7.97
N SER A 38 -2.00 -23.41 9.31
CA SER A 38 -2.65 -24.31 10.29
C SER A 38 -3.49 -23.61 11.37
N LYS A 39 -3.71 -22.27 11.26
CA LYS A 39 -4.33 -21.48 12.34
C LYS A 39 -5.87 -21.40 12.32
N GLY A 40 -6.55 -22.34 11.68
CA GLY A 40 -8.02 -22.42 11.64
C GLY A 40 -8.66 -21.83 10.38
N GLU A 41 -9.89 -22.29 10.10
CA GLU A 41 -10.56 -22.06 8.81
C GLU A 41 -10.93 -20.59 8.56
N ALA A 42 -11.38 -19.87 9.57
CA ALA A 42 -11.74 -18.45 9.44
C ALA A 42 -10.54 -17.54 9.06
N LEU A 43 -9.34 -17.87 9.58
CA LEU A 43 -8.12 -17.13 9.19
C LEU A 43 -7.60 -17.61 7.84
N ARG A 44 -7.78 -18.89 7.51
CA ARG A 44 -7.46 -19.45 6.20
C ARG A 44 -8.29 -18.78 5.08
N ASP A 45 -9.58 -18.54 5.32
CA ASP A 45 -10.43 -17.80 4.37
C ASP A 45 -9.92 -16.37 4.13
N ARG A 46 -9.44 -15.70 5.17
CA ARG A 46 -8.84 -14.35 5.02
C ARG A 46 -7.53 -14.36 4.21
N LEU A 47 -6.79 -15.45 4.26
CA LEU A 47 -5.55 -15.65 3.52
C LEU A 47 -5.79 -16.04 2.07
N LEU A 48 -6.92 -16.66 1.76
CA LEU A 48 -7.24 -17.16 0.43
C LEU A 48 -7.33 -16.02 -0.58
N LEU A 49 -6.58 -16.15 -1.67
CA LEU A 49 -6.66 -15.30 -2.86
C LEU A 49 -7.05 -16.16 -4.05
N ASP A 50 -8.35 -16.35 -4.26
CA ASP A 50 -8.89 -17.03 -5.43
C ASP A 50 -9.04 -16.08 -6.64
N ASN A 51 -9.49 -16.61 -7.76
CA ASN A 51 -9.69 -15.83 -8.98
C ASN A 51 -10.61 -14.62 -8.77
N LYS A 52 -11.71 -14.80 -8.04
CA LYS A 52 -12.68 -13.74 -7.77
C LYS A 52 -12.08 -12.62 -6.91
N ARG A 53 -11.34 -12.99 -5.86
CA ARG A 53 -10.67 -12.03 -4.96
C ARG A 53 -9.51 -11.31 -5.67
N PHE A 54 -8.81 -12.02 -6.55
CA PHE A 54 -7.78 -11.40 -7.39
C PHE A 54 -8.37 -10.39 -8.37
N ASP A 55 -9.45 -10.73 -9.04
CA ASP A 55 -10.12 -9.80 -9.96
C ASP A 55 -10.70 -8.59 -9.21
N ALA A 56 -11.21 -8.79 -7.99
CA ALA A 56 -11.65 -7.71 -7.10
C ALA A 56 -10.47 -6.80 -6.67
N LEU A 57 -9.28 -7.35 -6.40
CA LEU A 57 -8.07 -6.57 -6.14
C LEU A 57 -7.75 -5.64 -7.32
N CYS A 58 -7.72 -6.17 -8.53
CA CYS A 58 -7.42 -5.35 -9.72
C CYS A 58 -8.48 -4.25 -9.94
N ALA A 59 -9.76 -4.58 -9.71
CA ALA A 59 -10.84 -3.59 -9.78
C ALA A 59 -10.73 -2.52 -8.69
N SER A 60 -10.29 -2.87 -7.48
CA SER A 60 -10.02 -1.92 -6.39
C SER A 60 -8.91 -0.93 -6.77
N LEU A 61 -7.83 -1.39 -7.40
CA LEU A 61 -6.77 -0.50 -7.89
C LEU A 61 -7.29 0.47 -8.95
N GLU A 62 -8.14 0.02 -9.86
CA GLU A 62 -8.78 0.88 -10.86
C GLU A 62 -9.68 1.94 -10.19
N GLN A 63 -10.44 1.56 -9.15
CA GLN A 63 -11.22 2.51 -8.36
C GLN A 63 -10.33 3.54 -7.68
N ILE A 64 -9.24 3.13 -7.03
CA ILE A 64 -8.25 4.03 -6.41
C ILE A 64 -7.67 4.99 -7.44
N ALA A 65 -7.34 4.51 -8.64
CA ALA A 65 -6.82 5.35 -9.74
C ALA A 65 -7.79 6.48 -10.11
N HIS A 66 -9.10 6.25 -9.99
CA HIS A 66 -10.15 7.22 -10.33
C HIS A 66 -10.60 8.11 -9.17
N LEU A 67 -10.13 7.89 -7.95
CA LEU A 67 -10.35 8.82 -6.84
C LEU A 67 -9.79 10.20 -7.19
N ASP A 68 -10.38 11.22 -6.61
CA ASP A 68 -9.79 12.56 -6.63
C ASP A 68 -8.40 12.56 -6.00
N ASP A 69 -7.52 13.41 -6.52
CA ASP A 69 -6.22 13.63 -5.88
C ASP A 69 -6.41 14.37 -4.55
N PRO A 70 -5.93 13.82 -3.43
CA PRO A 70 -6.09 14.48 -2.14
C PRO A 70 -5.08 15.62 -1.92
N VAL A 71 -3.99 15.68 -2.71
CA VAL A 71 -2.89 16.65 -2.52
C VAL A 71 -3.20 17.98 -3.17
N GLY A 72 -2.88 19.06 -2.47
CA GLY A 72 -3.05 20.42 -2.99
C GLY A 72 -4.49 20.95 -2.93
N LYS A 73 -5.43 20.25 -2.28
CA LYS A 73 -6.80 20.74 -2.09
C LYS A 73 -6.85 21.83 -1.05
N VAL A 74 -7.49 22.96 -1.39
CA VAL A 74 -7.81 24.00 -0.40
C VAL A 74 -8.98 23.51 0.47
N LEU A 75 -8.69 23.25 1.74
CA LEU A 75 -9.66 22.73 2.71
C LEU A 75 -10.45 23.84 3.39
N ALA A 76 -9.85 25.02 3.54
CA ALA A 76 -10.45 26.23 4.08
C ALA A 76 -9.66 27.45 3.60
N GLY A 77 -10.31 28.61 3.56
CA GLY A 77 -9.64 29.86 3.24
C GLY A 77 -10.37 31.04 3.87
N TRP A 78 -9.63 32.07 4.30
CA TRP A 78 -10.18 33.29 4.88
C TRP A 78 -9.22 34.45 4.65
N VAL A 79 -9.73 35.68 4.83
CA VAL A 79 -8.92 36.89 4.88
C VAL A 79 -8.89 37.35 6.33
N ASN A 80 -7.71 37.64 6.88
CA ASN A 80 -7.56 38.15 8.23
C ASN A 80 -7.80 39.69 8.28
N GLU A 81 -7.80 40.26 9.47
CA GLU A 81 -8.01 41.68 9.71
C GLU A 81 -6.95 42.57 9.00
N ALA A 82 -5.75 42.05 8.78
CA ALA A 82 -4.68 42.74 8.05
C ALA A 82 -4.79 42.61 6.51
N GLY A 83 -5.85 41.97 5.99
CA GLY A 83 -6.07 41.80 4.55
C GLY A 83 -5.29 40.61 3.94
N LEU A 84 -4.64 39.75 4.72
CA LEU A 84 -3.90 38.61 4.23
C LEU A 84 -4.86 37.45 3.87
N LYS A 85 -4.73 36.93 2.67
CA LYS A 85 -5.42 35.71 2.25
C LYS A 85 -4.68 34.48 2.82
N ILE A 86 -5.38 33.71 3.64
CA ILE A 86 -4.85 32.48 4.28
C ILE A 86 -5.61 31.28 3.72
N GLU A 87 -4.89 30.25 3.31
CA GLU A 87 -5.48 28.99 2.82
C GLU A 87 -4.89 27.81 3.58
N LYS A 88 -5.77 26.89 4.01
CA LYS A 88 -5.39 25.58 4.54
C LYS A 88 -5.38 24.59 3.39
N VAL A 89 -4.18 24.10 3.01
CA VAL A 89 -4.00 23.20 1.87
C VAL A 89 -3.56 21.82 2.36
N SER A 90 -4.09 20.78 1.76
CA SER A 90 -3.66 19.38 2.04
C SER A 90 -2.30 19.09 1.42
N VAL A 91 -1.43 18.42 2.18
CA VAL A 91 -0.08 18.01 1.75
C VAL A 91 0.13 16.53 2.05
N PRO A 92 1.10 15.85 1.40
CA PRO A 92 1.48 14.49 1.77
C PRO A 92 1.94 14.40 3.22
N LEU A 93 1.78 13.23 3.83
CA LEU A 93 2.28 12.95 5.17
C LEU A 93 3.80 12.73 5.20
N GLY A 94 4.34 12.13 4.13
CA GLY A 94 5.74 11.75 4.02
C GLY A 94 5.91 10.24 3.84
N VAL A 95 6.71 9.59 4.69
CA VAL A 95 6.91 8.14 4.69
C VAL A 95 5.98 7.48 5.72
N VAL A 96 5.10 6.61 5.24
CA VAL A 96 4.09 5.94 6.07
C VAL A 96 4.46 4.46 6.24
N CYS A 97 4.65 4.01 7.48
CA CYS A 97 4.81 2.60 7.80
C CYS A 97 3.45 1.97 8.09
N VAL A 98 3.03 0.98 7.28
CA VAL A 98 1.76 0.26 7.48
C VAL A 98 2.04 -1.18 7.88
N ILE A 99 1.57 -1.55 9.08
CA ILE A 99 1.67 -2.91 9.62
C ILE A 99 0.29 -3.54 9.52
N TYR A 100 0.15 -4.68 8.81
CA TYR A 100 -1.15 -5.31 8.56
C TYR A 100 -1.10 -6.83 8.71
N GLU A 101 -2.23 -7.42 9.08
CA GLU A 101 -2.41 -8.88 9.21
C GLU A 101 -2.59 -9.55 7.83
N ALA A 102 -2.63 -10.89 7.83
CA ALA A 102 -2.75 -11.75 6.65
C ALA A 102 -3.95 -11.41 5.76
N ARG A 103 -3.74 -10.51 4.82
CA ARG A 103 -4.65 -10.20 3.71
C ARG A 103 -3.79 -9.89 2.48
N PRO A 104 -3.53 -10.87 1.63
CA PRO A 104 -2.54 -10.74 0.54
C PRO A 104 -2.86 -9.60 -0.45
N ALA A 105 -4.12 -9.28 -0.67
CA ALA A 105 -4.53 -8.21 -1.58
C ALA A 105 -4.16 -6.80 -1.10
N ILE A 106 -4.01 -6.59 0.21
CA ILE A 106 -3.84 -5.25 0.80
C ILE A 106 -2.53 -4.57 0.38
N SER A 107 -1.46 -5.33 0.15
CA SER A 107 -0.15 -4.75 -0.19
C SER A 107 -0.19 -3.86 -1.44
N ALA A 108 -0.83 -4.30 -2.51
CA ALA A 108 -0.97 -3.50 -3.72
C ALA A 108 -1.92 -2.29 -3.53
N GLU A 109 -3.02 -2.48 -2.80
CA GLU A 109 -3.95 -1.38 -2.48
C GLU A 109 -3.27 -0.30 -1.65
N LEU A 110 -2.44 -0.68 -0.66
CA LEU A 110 -1.68 0.27 0.15
C LEU A 110 -0.69 1.06 -0.70
N VAL A 111 0.08 0.40 -1.60
CA VAL A 111 0.96 1.14 -2.51
C VAL A 111 0.17 2.10 -3.38
N ALA A 112 -0.97 1.69 -3.93
CA ALA A 112 -1.80 2.56 -4.76
C ALA A 112 -2.35 3.77 -3.99
N LEU A 113 -2.81 3.60 -2.74
CA LEU A 113 -3.29 4.68 -1.89
C LEU A 113 -2.17 5.65 -1.49
N LEU A 114 -1.00 5.13 -1.12
CA LEU A 114 0.17 5.92 -0.79
C LEU A 114 0.67 6.70 -2.01
N LEU A 115 0.76 6.05 -3.17
CA LEU A 115 1.09 6.71 -4.43
C LEU A 115 0.08 7.80 -4.79
N LYS A 116 -1.23 7.52 -4.64
CA LYS A 116 -2.31 8.48 -4.90
C LYS A 116 -2.20 9.72 -4.02
N SER A 117 -1.79 9.56 -2.78
CA SER A 117 -1.59 10.63 -1.81
C SER A 117 -0.17 11.21 -1.77
N SER A 118 0.69 10.86 -2.72
CA SER A 118 2.09 11.29 -2.84
C SER A 118 2.98 10.93 -1.65
N ASN A 119 2.67 9.86 -0.92
CA ASN A 119 3.46 9.36 0.18
C ASN A 119 4.40 8.24 -0.28
N GLY A 120 5.54 8.11 0.39
CA GLY A 120 6.34 6.89 0.39
C GLY A 120 5.78 5.87 1.39
N GLY A 121 6.21 4.61 1.28
CA GLY A 121 5.67 3.59 2.16
C GLY A 121 6.58 2.46 2.54
N VAL A 122 6.52 2.07 3.81
CA VAL A 122 7.09 0.83 4.32
C VAL A 122 5.94 -0.10 4.72
N LEU A 123 5.91 -1.28 4.12
CA LEU A 123 4.83 -2.25 4.30
C LEU A 123 5.32 -3.45 5.09
N LYS A 124 4.59 -3.84 6.13
CA LYS A 124 4.86 -5.05 6.91
C LYS A 124 3.61 -5.90 6.99
N GLY A 125 3.51 -6.90 6.12
CA GLY A 125 2.44 -7.88 6.14
C GLY A 125 2.64 -8.99 7.17
N GLY A 126 1.57 -9.74 7.46
CA GLY A 126 1.63 -10.95 8.26
C GLY A 126 2.51 -12.02 7.61
N SER A 127 3.21 -12.80 8.45
CA SER A 127 4.10 -13.90 8.00
C SER A 127 3.35 -15.01 7.27
N GLU A 128 2.06 -15.12 7.52
CA GLU A 128 1.17 -16.12 6.91
C GLU A 128 0.96 -15.92 5.41
N ALA A 129 1.09 -14.68 4.92
CA ALA A 129 0.91 -14.32 3.51
C ALA A 129 2.26 -13.96 2.85
N LYS A 130 3.38 -14.47 3.36
CA LYS A 130 4.72 -14.04 2.95
C LYS A 130 4.96 -14.21 1.46
N ASN A 131 4.68 -15.39 0.89
CA ASN A 131 4.93 -15.66 -0.52
C ASN A 131 4.03 -14.81 -1.42
N THR A 132 2.75 -14.69 -1.07
CA THR A 132 1.79 -13.88 -1.82
C THR A 132 2.15 -12.39 -1.78
N ASN A 133 2.48 -11.85 -0.59
CA ASN A 133 2.88 -10.45 -0.43
C ASN A 133 4.13 -10.13 -1.25
N LEU A 134 5.14 -11.03 -1.25
CA LEU A 134 6.35 -10.86 -2.05
C LEU A 134 6.03 -10.87 -3.55
N ALA A 135 5.27 -11.85 -4.05
CA ALA A 135 4.92 -11.94 -5.47
C ALA A 135 4.16 -10.70 -5.95
N ILE A 136 3.20 -10.20 -5.17
CA ILE A 136 2.48 -8.97 -5.47
C ILE A 136 3.44 -7.77 -5.45
N PHE A 137 4.26 -7.65 -4.40
CA PHE A 137 5.15 -6.48 -4.24
C PHE A 137 6.24 -6.44 -5.30
N GLU A 138 6.82 -7.56 -5.71
CA GLU A 138 7.79 -7.63 -6.80
C GLU A 138 7.17 -7.18 -8.12
N CYS A 139 5.93 -7.62 -8.42
CA CYS A 139 5.20 -7.14 -9.59
C CYS A 139 4.98 -5.62 -9.56
N VAL A 140 4.56 -5.08 -8.41
CA VAL A 140 4.39 -3.64 -8.21
C VAL A 140 5.72 -2.91 -8.36
N LYS A 141 6.78 -3.39 -7.72
CA LYS A 141 8.12 -2.79 -7.76
C LYS A 141 8.69 -2.76 -9.17
N ASP A 142 8.52 -3.86 -9.93
CA ASP A 142 8.96 -3.91 -11.33
C ASP A 142 8.24 -2.86 -12.19
N THR A 143 6.93 -2.69 -11.98
CA THR A 143 6.16 -1.64 -12.67
C THR A 143 6.65 -0.23 -12.28
N LEU A 144 6.98 -0.01 -11.01
CA LEU A 144 7.45 1.29 -10.51
C LEU A 144 8.83 1.68 -11.03
N LYS A 145 9.69 0.71 -11.42
CA LYS A 145 11.01 0.97 -12.04
C LYS A 145 10.90 1.80 -13.32
N ASP A 146 9.86 1.60 -14.12
CA ASP A 146 9.63 2.35 -15.36
C ASP A 146 9.42 3.86 -15.11
N TYR A 147 9.27 4.26 -13.83
CA TYR A 147 8.98 5.63 -13.39
C TYR A 147 9.98 6.14 -12.35
N ASP A 148 11.09 5.43 -12.08
CA ASP A 148 12.07 5.73 -11.04
C ASP A 148 11.47 5.84 -9.62
N LEU A 149 10.45 5.02 -9.32
CA LEU A 149 9.70 5.05 -8.07
C LEU A 149 9.86 3.78 -7.21
N GLU A 150 10.64 2.79 -7.64
CA GLU A 150 10.82 1.52 -6.94
C GLU A 150 11.46 1.67 -5.55
N HIS A 151 12.18 2.78 -5.33
CA HIS A 151 12.80 3.10 -4.05
C HIS A 151 11.88 3.83 -3.07
N CYS A 152 10.69 4.25 -3.53
CA CYS A 152 9.72 4.94 -2.69
C CYS A 152 8.91 3.98 -1.80
N PHE A 153 8.99 2.68 -2.08
CA PHE A 153 8.24 1.65 -1.36
C PHE A 153 9.14 0.49 -0.95
N LEU A 154 8.94 0.00 0.27
CA LEU A 154 9.67 -1.13 0.84
C LEU A 154 8.70 -2.13 1.47
N ILE A 155 8.95 -3.42 1.29
CA ILE A 155 8.26 -4.47 2.05
C ILE A 155 9.22 -5.11 3.04
N LEU A 156 8.80 -5.22 4.30
CA LEU A 156 9.54 -5.89 5.37
C LEU A 156 9.02 -7.31 5.55
N ASN A 157 9.95 -8.26 5.60
CA ASN A 157 9.62 -9.69 5.72
C ASN A 157 9.69 -10.20 7.16
N ASP A 158 10.39 -9.50 8.05
CA ASP A 158 10.61 -9.94 9.42
C ASP A 158 10.25 -8.83 10.44
N ARG A 159 10.13 -9.26 11.70
CA ARG A 159 9.75 -8.38 12.82
C ARG A 159 10.96 -7.65 13.41
N ALA A 160 12.16 -8.22 13.29
CA ALA A 160 13.36 -7.60 13.84
C ALA A 160 13.67 -6.31 13.08
N THR A 161 13.73 -6.36 11.76
CA THR A 161 13.91 -5.19 10.90
C THR A 161 12.82 -4.13 11.11
N LEU A 162 11.56 -4.55 11.35
CA LEU A 162 10.49 -3.60 11.69
C LEU A 162 10.80 -2.88 13.01
N ASN A 163 11.20 -3.61 14.05
CA ASN A 163 11.49 -3.01 15.35
C ASN A 163 12.67 -2.03 15.27
N GLU A 164 13.69 -2.33 14.50
CA GLU A 164 14.82 -1.42 14.24
C GLU A 164 14.33 -0.16 13.53
N LEU A 165 13.53 -0.32 12.48
CA LEU A 165 12.98 0.80 11.71
C LEU A 165 12.09 1.72 12.55
N LEU A 166 11.28 1.18 13.45
CA LEU A 166 10.41 1.96 14.34
C LEU A 166 11.19 2.81 15.37
N GLN A 167 12.48 2.53 15.58
CA GLN A 167 13.35 3.39 16.40
C GLN A 167 13.94 4.57 15.60
N MET A 168 13.83 4.53 14.27
CA MET A 168 14.37 5.54 13.36
C MET A 168 13.31 6.61 13.03
N SER A 169 12.90 7.38 14.04
CA SER A 169 11.81 8.39 13.92
C SER A 169 12.10 9.50 12.90
N GLU A 170 13.34 9.66 12.49
CA GLU A 170 13.75 10.62 11.45
C GLU A 170 13.39 10.17 10.02
N PHE A 171 13.07 8.88 9.81
CA PHE A 171 12.75 8.33 8.49
C PHE A 171 11.28 7.96 8.31
N ILE A 172 10.49 7.93 9.40
CA ILE A 172 9.06 7.56 9.36
C ILE A 172 8.21 8.66 9.97
N ASP A 173 7.33 9.20 9.16
CA ASP A 173 6.43 10.28 9.57
C ASP A 173 5.16 9.77 10.26
N LEU A 174 4.70 8.56 9.89
CA LEU A 174 3.48 7.98 10.46
C LEU A 174 3.54 6.44 10.48
N VAL A 175 3.10 5.84 11.59
CA VAL A 175 2.89 4.38 11.69
C VAL A 175 1.40 4.09 11.78
N ILE A 176 0.90 3.20 10.92
CA ILE A 176 -0.51 2.74 10.90
C ILE A 176 -0.54 1.24 11.21
N PRO A 177 -0.76 0.85 12.48
CA PRO A 177 -1.00 -0.55 12.82
C PRO A 177 -2.43 -0.93 12.47
N ARG A 178 -2.61 -2.03 11.76
CA ARG A 178 -3.91 -2.59 11.37
C ARG A 178 -3.96 -4.08 11.67
N GLY A 179 -4.55 -4.45 12.78
CA GLY A 179 -4.64 -5.84 13.22
C GLY A 179 -5.44 -6.01 14.51
N SER A 180 -5.18 -7.13 15.22
CA SER A 180 -5.74 -7.41 16.53
C SER A 180 -5.24 -6.40 17.59
N SER A 181 -5.96 -6.32 18.72
CA SER A 181 -5.56 -5.46 19.87
C SER A 181 -4.12 -5.72 20.31
N ALA A 182 -3.68 -6.97 20.31
CA ALA A 182 -2.31 -7.36 20.66
C ALA A 182 -1.22 -6.89 19.67
N MET A 183 -1.60 -6.37 18.50
CA MET A 183 -0.67 -5.75 17.54
C MET A 183 -0.59 -4.22 17.76
N ILE A 184 -1.60 -3.64 18.39
CA ILE A 184 -1.71 -2.18 18.57
C ILE A 184 -1.09 -1.76 19.92
N GLU A 185 -1.07 -2.66 20.90
CA GLU A 185 -0.37 -2.54 22.17
C GLU A 185 1.14 -2.84 22.02
#